data_19a66309bc2c30b5552a2caf960ae38c
#
_entry.id   19a66309bc2c30b5552a2caf960ae38c
#
_cell.length_a   1.000
_cell.length_b   1.000
_cell.length_c   1.000
_cell.angle_alpha   90.00
_cell.angle_beta   90.00
_cell.angle_gamma   90.00
#
_symmetry.space_group_name_H-M   'P 1'
#
loop_
_entity.id
_entity.type
_entity.pdbx_description
1 polymer ?
#
loop_
_entity_poly.entity_id
_entity_poly.type
_entity_poly.pdbx_seq_one_letter_code
_entity_poly.pdbx_strand_id
1 'polypeptide(L)'
;MTKPVGIILAGGLATRMGGGDKGLLPLGNGTLLSQVIDRLAPQVGAIALNANGDPSRLADLGLPVLPDSIDGFAGPLAGVLAGLDWAAAQGATHVVSVAADTPFFPRDLVDQLTQAAHDAHAPIALAATLDPERGPMRQPTFGLWDVSLRDDLRAALEDGLRKVVQWTERHGAAQAVFAPDPFDPFFNVNTPQDLARAQYLLESAP
;
A
#
# COMPACT_ATOMS: atom_id res chain seq x y z
N MET A 1 -8.20 15.11 -14.27
CA MET A 1 -8.57 13.78 -13.72
C MET A 1 -8.88 13.91 -12.25
N THR A 2 -9.89 13.23 -11.74
CA THR A 2 -10.14 13.14 -10.29
C THR A 2 -9.00 12.34 -9.65
N LYS A 3 -8.50 12.78 -8.48
CA LYS A 3 -7.49 12.03 -7.73
C LYS A 3 -8.01 10.62 -7.41
N PRO A 4 -7.18 9.57 -7.50
CA PRO A 4 -7.55 8.24 -7.01
C PRO A 4 -7.83 8.27 -5.50
N VAL A 5 -8.51 7.26 -4.98
CA VAL A 5 -8.62 7.05 -3.54
C VAL A 5 -7.46 6.17 -3.05
N GLY A 6 -7.09 6.29 -1.77
CA GLY A 6 -6.01 5.53 -1.17
C GLY A 6 -6.51 4.43 -0.24
N ILE A 7 -5.90 3.25 -0.27
CA ILE A 7 -6.07 2.19 0.71
C ILE A 7 -4.74 1.87 1.38
N ILE A 8 -4.69 1.96 2.71
CA ILE A 8 -3.50 1.58 3.48
C ILE A 8 -3.70 0.15 3.98
N LEU A 9 -2.85 -0.77 3.53
CA LEU A 9 -2.87 -2.18 3.92
C LEU A 9 -2.26 -2.34 5.32
N ALA A 10 -3.10 -2.39 6.34
CA ALA A 10 -2.73 -2.43 7.76
C ALA A 10 -3.01 -3.79 8.43
N GLY A 11 -3.24 -4.85 7.66
CA GLY A 11 -3.59 -6.19 8.15
C GLY A 11 -2.46 -6.99 8.82
N GLY A 12 -1.24 -6.44 8.92
CA GLY A 12 -0.08 -7.13 9.47
C GLY A 12 -0.07 -7.14 11.00
N LEU A 13 -0.11 -8.34 11.62
CA LEU A 13 0.11 -8.51 13.05
C LEU A 13 1.59 -8.31 13.41
N ALA A 14 1.86 -7.54 14.47
CA ALA A 14 3.22 -7.30 14.98
C ALA A 14 3.79 -8.50 15.78
N THR A 15 3.64 -9.72 15.29
CA THR A 15 4.04 -10.95 16.02
C THR A 15 5.52 -10.96 16.38
N ARG A 16 6.38 -10.37 15.56
CA ARG A 16 7.83 -10.26 15.79
C ARG A 16 8.24 -9.04 16.63
N MET A 17 7.27 -8.16 16.98
CA MET A 17 7.49 -6.90 17.68
C MET A 17 6.74 -6.84 19.03
N GLY A 18 6.39 -7.99 19.61
CA GLY A 18 5.74 -8.08 20.91
C GLY A 18 4.20 -8.11 20.86
N GLY A 19 3.59 -8.19 19.69
CA GLY A 19 2.14 -8.23 19.52
C GLY A 19 1.51 -6.84 19.31
N GLY A 20 0.20 -6.79 19.06
CA GLY A 20 -0.54 -5.57 18.78
C GLY A 20 -0.49 -5.15 17.30
N ASP A 21 -0.97 -3.94 17.02
CA ASP A 21 -0.94 -3.35 15.67
C ASP A 21 0.42 -2.72 15.38
N LYS A 22 1.13 -3.28 14.42
CA LYS A 22 2.45 -2.81 13.98
C LYS A 22 2.42 -1.32 13.56
N GLY A 23 1.35 -0.90 12.88
CA GLY A 23 1.18 0.48 12.45
C GLY A 23 1.10 1.50 13.59
N LEU A 24 0.74 1.09 14.80
CA LEU A 24 0.63 1.96 15.98
C LEU A 24 1.95 2.11 16.75
N LEU A 25 3.04 1.46 16.32
CA LEU A 25 4.36 1.64 16.92
C LEU A 25 4.85 3.09 16.76
N PRO A 26 5.43 3.69 17.83
CA PRO A 26 5.90 5.06 17.80
C PRO A 26 6.98 5.29 16.73
N LEU A 27 6.84 6.35 15.93
CA LEU A 27 7.85 6.81 14.98
C LEU A 27 7.81 8.34 14.88
N GLY A 28 8.88 9.01 15.25
CA GLY A 28 8.92 10.47 15.34
C GLY A 28 7.90 11.02 16.34
N ASN A 29 7.13 12.01 15.93
CA ASN A 29 6.09 12.64 16.75
C ASN A 29 4.74 11.90 16.67
N GLY A 30 4.67 10.73 16.06
CA GLY A 30 3.44 9.97 15.86
C GLY A 30 3.69 8.46 15.84
N THR A 31 3.05 7.78 14.93
CA THR A 31 3.16 6.32 14.72
C THR A 31 3.60 6.01 13.29
N LEU A 32 4.01 4.77 13.04
CA LEU A 32 4.28 4.30 11.66
C LEU A 32 3.12 4.64 10.73
N LEU A 33 1.90 4.34 11.16
CA LEU A 33 0.70 4.54 10.36
C LEU A 33 0.39 6.03 10.15
N SER A 34 0.60 6.91 11.15
CA SER A 34 0.43 8.35 10.96
C SER A 34 1.43 8.91 9.93
N GLN A 35 2.68 8.43 9.90
CA GLN A 35 3.66 8.81 8.88
C GLN A 35 3.22 8.39 7.47
N VAL A 36 2.64 7.19 7.34
CA VAL A 36 2.08 6.69 6.06
C VAL A 36 0.88 7.54 5.63
N ILE A 37 -0.03 7.85 6.56
CA ILE A 37 -1.22 8.70 6.30
C ILE A 37 -0.78 10.09 5.81
N ASP A 38 0.13 10.76 6.55
CA ASP A 38 0.61 12.11 6.23
C ASP A 38 1.29 12.17 4.85
N ARG A 39 1.92 11.07 4.44
CA ARG A 39 2.60 10.97 3.15
C ARG A 39 1.63 10.67 2.00
N LEU A 40 0.57 9.90 2.24
CA LEU A 40 -0.43 9.55 1.23
C LEU A 40 -1.49 10.63 1.04
N ALA A 41 -1.93 11.29 2.12
CA ALA A 41 -3.05 12.23 2.11
C ALA A 41 -2.97 13.34 1.04
N PRO A 42 -1.83 14.00 0.80
CA PRO A 42 -1.75 15.02 -0.25
C PRO A 42 -1.86 14.46 -1.66
N GLN A 43 -1.62 13.15 -1.86
CA GLN A 43 -1.56 12.51 -3.17
C GLN A 43 -2.92 11.96 -3.65
N VAL A 44 -3.88 11.71 -2.74
CA VAL A 44 -5.16 11.04 -3.04
C VAL A 44 -6.37 11.91 -2.65
N GLY A 45 -7.57 11.53 -3.10
CA GLY A 45 -8.82 12.25 -2.81
C GLY A 45 -9.42 11.88 -1.45
N ALA A 46 -9.29 10.63 -1.04
CA ALA A 46 -9.75 10.09 0.24
C ALA A 46 -8.90 8.88 0.62
N ILE A 47 -8.87 8.53 1.92
CA ILE A 47 -8.10 7.38 2.43
C ILE A 47 -9.02 6.48 3.25
N ALA A 48 -8.84 5.17 3.13
CA ALA A 48 -9.34 4.17 4.05
C ALA A 48 -8.19 3.26 4.52
N LEU A 49 -8.40 2.61 5.66
CA LEU A 49 -7.49 1.59 6.21
C LEU A 49 -8.08 0.21 5.92
N ASN A 50 -7.29 -0.73 5.41
CA ASN A 50 -7.68 -2.12 5.37
C ASN A 50 -7.10 -2.83 6.59
N ALA A 51 -7.96 -3.28 7.48
CA ALA A 51 -7.57 -4.04 8.66
C ALA A 51 -8.72 -4.95 9.14
N ASN A 52 -8.38 -6.19 9.48
CA ASN A 52 -9.32 -7.15 10.05
C ASN A 52 -9.40 -7.04 11.58
N GLY A 53 -10.46 -7.58 12.17
CA GLY A 53 -10.71 -7.57 13.61
C GLY A 53 -11.44 -6.31 14.07
N ASP A 54 -11.29 -5.94 15.36
CA ASP A 54 -11.99 -4.81 15.94
C ASP A 54 -11.48 -3.46 15.39
N PRO A 55 -12.31 -2.69 14.65
CA PRO A 55 -11.90 -1.39 14.09
C PRO A 55 -11.68 -0.31 15.15
N SER A 56 -12.20 -0.47 16.37
CA SER A 56 -12.11 0.55 17.44
C SER A 56 -10.65 0.86 17.81
N ARG A 57 -9.73 -0.09 17.64
CA ARG A 57 -8.30 0.10 17.90
C ARG A 57 -7.63 1.14 16.99
N LEU A 58 -8.26 1.48 15.87
CA LEU A 58 -7.79 2.47 14.88
C LEU A 58 -8.70 3.72 14.83
N ALA A 59 -9.67 3.84 15.73
CA ALA A 59 -10.67 4.91 15.71
C ALA A 59 -10.05 6.31 15.84
N ASP A 60 -8.97 6.47 16.59
CA ASP A 60 -8.28 7.74 16.81
C ASP A 60 -7.68 8.33 15.53
N LEU A 61 -7.53 7.51 14.48
CA LEU A 61 -7.03 7.96 13.18
C LEU A 61 -8.10 8.68 12.34
N GLY A 62 -9.38 8.57 12.70
CA GLY A 62 -10.49 9.26 12.02
C GLY A 62 -10.74 8.82 10.58
N LEU A 63 -10.24 7.66 10.18
CA LEU A 63 -10.37 7.11 8.83
C LEU A 63 -11.31 5.89 8.81
N PRO A 64 -12.03 5.64 7.69
CA PRO A 64 -12.77 4.39 7.52
C PRO A 64 -11.85 3.18 7.65
N VAL A 65 -12.26 2.16 8.43
CA VAL A 65 -11.57 0.88 8.55
C VAL A 65 -12.39 -0.20 7.84
N LEU A 66 -11.80 -0.82 6.85
CA LEU A 66 -12.41 -1.80 5.97
C LEU A 66 -11.82 -3.18 6.26
N PRO A 67 -12.62 -4.19 6.61
CA PRO A 67 -12.16 -5.57 6.64
C PRO A 67 -11.88 -6.09 5.23
N ASP A 68 -11.23 -7.22 5.11
CA ASP A 68 -11.12 -7.92 3.83
C ASP A 68 -12.51 -8.26 3.29
N SER A 69 -12.70 -8.10 1.97
CA SER A 69 -13.99 -8.39 1.31
C SER A 69 -14.29 -9.89 1.19
N ILE A 70 -13.31 -10.74 1.45
CA ILE A 70 -13.41 -12.21 1.35
C ILE A 70 -12.75 -12.83 2.59
N ASP A 71 -13.47 -13.72 3.27
CA ASP A 71 -12.98 -14.41 4.45
C ASP A 71 -11.88 -15.44 4.13
N GLY A 72 -10.95 -15.63 5.07
CA GLY A 72 -9.91 -16.65 4.99
C GLY A 72 -8.79 -16.36 4.00
N PHE A 73 -8.74 -15.20 3.39
CA PHE A 73 -7.69 -14.80 2.47
C PHE A 73 -6.62 -13.98 3.19
N ALA A 74 -5.50 -14.63 3.54
CA ALA A 74 -4.32 -13.94 4.02
C ALA A 74 -3.50 -13.42 2.83
N GLY A 75 -3.31 -12.11 2.73
CA GLY A 75 -2.44 -11.52 1.73
C GLY A 75 -2.90 -10.15 1.23
N PRO A 76 -2.01 -9.38 0.60
CA PRO A 76 -2.29 -7.99 0.23
C PRO A 76 -3.40 -7.83 -0.81
N LEU A 77 -3.67 -8.83 -1.67
CA LEU A 77 -4.73 -8.75 -2.68
C LEU A 77 -6.14 -8.71 -2.06
N ALA A 78 -6.37 -9.32 -0.89
CA ALA A 78 -7.65 -9.21 -0.18
C ALA A 78 -7.91 -7.75 0.25
N GLY A 79 -6.87 -7.08 0.76
CA GLY A 79 -6.95 -5.66 1.10
C GLY A 79 -7.08 -4.76 -0.12
N VAL A 80 -6.42 -5.09 -1.25
CA VAL A 80 -6.61 -4.38 -2.52
C VAL A 80 -8.06 -4.50 -2.98
N LEU A 81 -8.67 -5.70 -2.90
CA LEU A 81 -10.08 -5.91 -3.25
C LEU A 81 -11.01 -5.08 -2.37
N ALA A 82 -10.78 -5.03 -1.05
CA ALA A 82 -11.54 -4.16 -0.15
C ALA A 82 -11.45 -2.68 -0.56
N GLY A 83 -10.25 -2.24 -0.98
CA GLY A 83 -10.04 -0.91 -1.54
C GLY A 83 -10.81 -0.67 -2.84
N LEU A 84 -10.84 -1.65 -3.75
CA LEU A 84 -11.60 -1.57 -5.01
C LEU A 84 -13.11 -1.51 -4.78
N ASP A 85 -13.64 -2.31 -3.85
CA ASP A 85 -15.05 -2.28 -3.44
C ASP A 85 -15.43 -0.91 -2.89
N TRP A 86 -14.60 -0.37 -2.00
CA TRP A 86 -14.81 0.93 -1.41
C TRP A 86 -14.72 2.06 -2.45
N ALA A 87 -13.73 2.02 -3.33
CA ALA A 87 -13.56 2.99 -4.42
C ALA A 87 -14.77 3.00 -5.36
N ALA A 88 -15.28 1.83 -5.73
CA ALA A 88 -16.48 1.70 -6.54
C ALA A 88 -17.70 2.37 -5.87
N ALA A 89 -17.86 2.17 -4.55
CA ALA A 89 -18.93 2.81 -3.78
C ALA A 89 -18.77 4.35 -3.69
N GLN A 90 -17.55 4.88 -3.79
CA GLN A 90 -17.24 6.31 -3.85
C GLN A 90 -17.32 6.90 -5.26
N GLY A 91 -17.58 6.08 -6.29
CA GLY A 91 -17.56 6.51 -7.70
C GLY A 91 -16.14 6.85 -8.22
N ALA A 92 -15.10 6.39 -7.53
CA ALA A 92 -13.73 6.54 -8.00
C ALA A 92 -13.40 5.52 -9.09
N THR A 93 -12.48 5.87 -9.99
CA THR A 93 -12.04 4.99 -11.08
C THR A 93 -10.79 4.19 -10.74
N HIS A 94 -10.00 4.66 -9.77
CA HIS A 94 -8.73 4.04 -9.38
C HIS A 94 -8.54 4.04 -7.87
N VAL A 95 -7.83 3.02 -7.39
CA VAL A 95 -7.32 2.90 -6.02
C VAL A 95 -5.79 2.91 -6.04
N VAL A 96 -5.17 3.60 -5.10
CA VAL A 96 -3.75 3.43 -4.78
C VAL A 96 -3.62 2.64 -3.48
N SER A 97 -2.87 1.54 -3.50
CA SER A 97 -2.51 0.80 -2.29
C SER A 97 -1.11 1.15 -1.80
N VAL A 98 -0.94 1.23 -0.49
CA VAL A 98 0.34 1.38 0.20
C VAL A 98 0.36 0.49 1.45
N ALA A 99 1.55 0.11 1.93
CA ALA A 99 1.70 -0.70 3.14
C ALA A 99 1.85 0.18 4.39
N ALA A 100 1.20 -0.19 5.50
CA ALA A 100 1.24 0.53 6.77
C ALA A 100 2.61 0.52 7.46
N ASP A 101 3.52 -0.37 7.03
CA ASP A 101 4.84 -0.57 7.62
C ASP A 101 5.99 0.06 6.81
N THR A 102 5.67 0.87 5.82
CA THR A 102 6.64 1.47 4.89
C THR A 102 6.47 2.99 4.89
N PRO A 103 7.03 3.70 5.88
CA PRO A 103 6.72 5.12 6.13
C PRO A 103 7.41 6.10 5.19
N PHE A 104 8.34 5.66 4.32
CA PHE A 104 9.19 6.55 3.53
C PHE A 104 8.91 6.55 2.02
N PHE A 105 7.87 5.86 1.55
CA PHE A 105 7.56 5.83 0.12
C PHE A 105 7.48 7.25 -0.49
N PRO A 106 7.78 7.42 -1.80
CA PRO A 106 7.91 8.73 -2.42
C PRO A 106 6.65 9.60 -2.32
N ARG A 107 6.84 10.92 -2.17
CA ARG A 107 5.74 11.90 -2.13
C ARG A 107 5.08 12.15 -3.48
N ASP A 108 5.65 11.63 -4.55
CA ASP A 108 5.15 11.62 -5.91
C ASP A 108 4.74 10.22 -6.39
N LEU A 109 4.58 9.26 -5.45
CA LEU A 109 4.23 7.87 -5.74
C LEU A 109 3.02 7.77 -6.68
N VAL A 110 1.94 8.49 -6.37
CA VAL A 110 0.68 8.41 -7.11
C VAL A 110 0.83 8.98 -8.52
N ASP A 111 1.56 10.08 -8.68
CA ASP A 111 1.82 10.69 -9.98
C ASP A 111 2.66 9.75 -10.87
N GLN A 112 3.72 9.14 -10.31
CA GLN A 112 4.58 8.21 -11.03
C GLN A 112 3.84 6.92 -11.44
N LEU A 113 3.00 6.36 -10.54
CA LEU A 113 2.17 5.20 -10.85
C LEU A 113 1.14 5.53 -11.94
N THR A 114 0.51 6.70 -11.85
CA THR A 114 -0.49 7.15 -12.84
C THR A 114 0.15 7.35 -14.21
N GLN A 115 1.34 7.96 -14.25
CA GLN A 115 2.08 8.16 -15.49
C GLN A 115 2.50 6.82 -16.11
N ALA A 116 3.02 5.89 -15.30
CA ALA A 116 3.42 4.56 -15.79
C ALA A 116 2.24 3.76 -16.36
N ALA A 117 1.07 3.79 -15.69
CA ALA A 117 -0.15 3.17 -16.17
C ALA A 117 -0.62 3.78 -17.50
N HIS A 118 -0.62 5.11 -17.58
CA HIS A 118 -1.01 5.85 -18.77
C HIS A 118 -0.10 5.51 -19.97
N ASP A 119 1.21 5.59 -19.81
CA ASP A 119 2.18 5.38 -20.88
C ASP A 119 2.17 3.96 -21.42
N ALA A 120 1.94 2.98 -20.52
CA ALA A 120 1.83 1.58 -20.91
C ALA A 120 0.41 1.16 -21.34
N HIS A 121 -0.59 2.06 -21.26
CA HIS A 121 -2.02 1.72 -21.45
C HIS A 121 -2.44 0.53 -20.59
N ALA A 122 -1.91 0.44 -19.37
CA ALA A 122 -2.11 -0.68 -18.45
C ALA A 122 -3.13 -0.31 -17.35
N PRO A 123 -4.03 -1.24 -16.97
CA PRO A 123 -5.01 -1.00 -15.91
C PRO A 123 -4.39 -1.08 -14.50
N ILE A 124 -3.13 -1.49 -14.40
CA ILE A 124 -2.38 -1.62 -13.15
C ILE A 124 -0.99 -1.01 -13.35
N ALA A 125 -0.49 -0.29 -12.34
CA ALA A 125 0.92 0.04 -12.23
C ALA A 125 1.43 -0.33 -10.83
N LEU A 126 2.60 -0.97 -10.75
CA LEU A 126 3.27 -1.30 -9.49
C LEU A 126 4.53 -0.45 -9.32
N ALA A 127 4.80 -0.03 -8.09
CA ALA A 127 6.10 0.55 -7.76
C ALA A 127 7.20 -0.52 -7.83
N ALA A 128 8.40 -0.09 -8.19
CA ALA A 128 9.61 -0.91 -8.14
C ALA A 128 10.80 -0.06 -7.69
N THR A 129 11.72 -0.64 -6.92
CA THR A 129 13.00 -0.02 -6.59
C THR A 129 14.07 -0.55 -7.53
N LEU A 130 14.94 0.32 -8.01
CA LEU A 130 16.06 -0.09 -8.84
C LEU A 130 17.16 -0.71 -7.97
N ASP A 131 17.34 -2.01 -8.07
CA ASP A 131 18.49 -2.71 -7.49
C ASP A 131 19.66 -2.71 -8.50
N PRO A 132 20.87 -2.30 -8.10
CA PRO A 132 22.01 -2.18 -9.02
C PRO A 132 22.43 -3.52 -9.66
N GLU A 133 22.19 -4.65 -9.00
CA GLU A 133 22.62 -5.97 -9.46
C GLU A 133 21.48 -6.76 -10.12
N ARG A 134 20.24 -6.55 -9.63
CA ARG A 134 19.08 -7.38 -10.01
C ARG A 134 18.07 -6.65 -10.92
N GLY A 135 18.27 -5.34 -11.13
CA GLY A 135 17.32 -4.51 -11.85
C GLY A 135 16.08 -4.15 -11.02
N PRO A 136 14.95 -3.81 -11.64
CA PRO A 136 13.77 -3.35 -10.90
C PRO A 136 13.17 -4.44 -10.00
N MET A 137 13.14 -4.17 -8.69
CA MET A 137 12.54 -5.01 -7.66
C MET A 137 11.14 -4.51 -7.34
N ARG A 138 10.10 -5.26 -7.72
CA ARG A 138 8.70 -4.88 -7.54
C ARG A 138 8.33 -4.74 -6.05
N GLN A 139 7.49 -3.73 -5.77
CA GLN A 139 6.89 -3.47 -4.46
C GLN A 139 5.39 -3.80 -4.52
N PRO A 140 4.98 -5.05 -4.31
CA PRO A 140 3.64 -5.54 -4.68
C PRO A 140 2.47 -4.89 -3.91
N THR A 141 2.75 -4.27 -2.77
CA THR A 141 1.76 -3.57 -1.95
C THR A 141 1.58 -2.10 -2.35
N PHE A 142 2.45 -1.60 -3.23
CA PHE A 142 2.44 -0.23 -3.74
C PHE A 142 2.01 -0.23 -5.20
N GLY A 143 0.73 0.04 -5.45
CA GLY A 143 0.19 -0.02 -6.80
C GLY A 143 -0.99 0.91 -7.02
N LEU A 144 -1.21 1.26 -8.28
CA LEU A 144 -2.42 1.87 -8.81
C LEU A 144 -3.24 0.77 -9.50
N TRP A 145 -4.54 0.72 -9.20
CA TRP A 145 -5.43 -0.34 -9.64
C TRP A 145 -6.71 0.27 -10.24
N ASP A 146 -7.05 -0.12 -11.46
CA ASP A 146 -8.32 0.26 -12.09
C ASP A 146 -9.49 -0.48 -11.41
N VAL A 147 -10.52 0.26 -11.01
CA VAL A 147 -11.71 -0.28 -10.32
C VAL A 147 -12.48 -1.29 -11.18
N SER A 148 -12.35 -1.22 -12.51
CA SER A 148 -12.97 -2.19 -13.43
C SER A 148 -12.47 -3.62 -13.23
N LEU A 149 -11.29 -3.81 -12.62
CA LEU A 149 -10.71 -5.13 -12.32
C LEU A 149 -11.26 -5.78 -11.04
N ARG A 150 -12.15 -5.11 -10.32
CA ARG A 150 -12.69 -5.56 -9.03
C ARG A 150 -13.27 -6.99 -9.09
N ASP A 151 -14.13 -7.26 -10.05
CA ASP A 151 -14.83 -8.54 -10.15
C ASP A 151 -13.88 -9.67 -10.63
N ASP A 152 -12.91 -9.34 -11.50
CA ASP A 152 -11.85 -10.29 -11.90
C ASP A 152 -10.95 -10.65 -10.71
N LEU A 153 -10.54 -9.65 -9.90
CA LEU A 153 -9.74 -9.92 -8.70
C LEU A 153 -10.50 -10.79 -7.71
N ARG A 154 -11.80 -10.54 -7.51
CA ARG A 154 -12.65 -11.34 -6.63
C ARG A 154 -12.67 -12.80 -7.09
N ALA A 155 -12.98 -13.04 -8.36
CA ALA A 155 -13.01 -14.39 -8.93
C ALA A 155 -11.65 -15.09 -8.80
N ALA A 156 -10.54 -14.39 -9.09
CA ALA A 156 -9.19 -14.93 -8.96
C ALA A 156 -8.85 -15.32 -7.51
N LEU A 157 -9.28 -14.54 -6.53
CA LEU A 157 -9.08 -14.86 -5.11
C LEU A 157 -9.90 -16.07 -4.67
N GLU A 158 -11.17 -16.16 -5.09
CA GLU A 158 -12.06 -17.31 -4.85
C GLU A 158 -11.51 -18.60 -5.47
N ASP A 159 -10.87 -18.51 -6.64
CA ASP A 159 -10.14 -19.61 -7.28
C ASP A 159 -8.80 -19.95 -6.62
N GLY A 160 -8.46 -19.29 -5.49
CA GLY A 160 -7.28 -19.62 -4.70
C GLY A 160 -6.00 -18.87 -5.06
N LEU A 161 -6.05 -17.86 -5.92
CA LEU A 161 -4.89 -17.02 -6.22
C LEU A 161 -4.46 -16.24 -4.97
N ARG A 162 -3.13 -16.13 -4.73
CA ARG A 162 -2.55 -15.45 -3.55
C ARG A 162 -1.43 -14.46 -3.89
N LYS A 163 -0.73 -14.68 -5.02
CA LYS A 163 0.46 -13.90 -5.36
C LYS A 163 0.10 -12.69 -6.21
N VAL A 164 0.38 -11.48 -5.69
CA VAL A 164 0.14 -10.21 -6.39
C VAL A 164 0.74 -10.23 -7.80
N VAL A 165 2.02 -10.57 -7.90
CA VAL A 165 2.74 -10.58 -9.19
C VAL A 165 2.07 -11.51 -10.21
N GLN A 166 1.58 -12.67 -9.77
CA GLN A 166 0.95 -13.64 -10.66
C GLN A 166 -0.37 -13.10 -11.26
N TRP A 167 -1.15 -12.34 -10.49
CA TRP A 167 -2.38 -11.72 -10.99
C TRP A 167 -2.08 -10.51 -11.87
N THR A 168 -1.19 -9.63 -11.43
CA THR A 168 -0.85 -8.41 -12.17
C THR A 168 -0.20 -8.67 -13.52
N GLU A 169 0.56 -9.76 -13.65
CA GLU A 169 1.14 -10.19 -14.94
C GLU A 169 0.07 -10.59 -15.96
N ARG A 170 -1.07 -11.14 -15.54
CA ARG A 170 -2.19 -11.46 -16.44
C ARG A 170 -2.79 -10.20 -17.07
N HIS A 171 -2.69 -9.05 -16.40
CA HIS A 171 -3.24 -7.77 -16.83
C HIS A 171 -2.19 -6.82 -17.44
N GLY A 172 -0.94 -7.29 -17.64
CA GLY A 172 0.10 -6.48 -18.25
C GLY A 172 0.48 -5.24 -17.42
N ALA A 173 0.62 -5.42 -16.08
CA ALA A 173 0.90 -4.32 -15.16
C ALA A 173 2.18 -3.56 -15.53
N ALA A 174 2.09 -2.22 -15.58
CA ALA A 174 3.21 -1.31 -15.73
C ALA A 174 4.08 -1.25 -14.46
N GLN A 175 5.29 -0.68 -14.57
CA GLN A 175 6.17 -0.44 -13.44
C GLN A 175 6.56 1.04 -13.38
N ALA A 176 6.38 1.65 -12.21
CA ALA A 176 6.98 2.94 -11.87
C ALA A 176 8.26 2.67 -11.07
N VAL A 177 9.43 3.02 -11.63
CA VAL A 177 10.73 2.70 -11.06
C VAL A 177 11.26 3.88 -10.26
N PHE A 178 11.60 3.65 -8.99
CA PHE A 178 12.13 4.64 -8.06
C PHE A 178 13.59 4.35 -7.73
N ALA A 179 14.39 5.41 -7.62
CA ALA A 179 15.79 5.30 -7.19
C ALA A 179 15.88 5.02 -5.68
N PRO A 180 16.84 4.19 -5.22
CA PRO A 180 17.11 3.97 -3.80
C PRO A 180 18.02 5.06 -3.21
N ASP A 181 17.75 6.32 -3.46
CA ASP A 181 18.58 7.46 -3.07
C ASP A 181 17.78 8.46 -2.20
N PRO A 182 18.25 8.84 -1.01
CA PRO A 182 19.49 8.40 -0.33
C PRO A 182 19.41 7.01 0.33
N PHE A 183 18.27 6.37 0.31
CA PHE A 183 18.00 5.00 0.78
C PHE A 183 16.77 4.44 0.07
N ASP A 184 16.54 3.11 0.20
CA ASP A 184 15.34 2.48 -0.38
C ASP A 184 14.06 3.11 0.20
N PRO A 185 13.27 3.83 -0.61
CA PRO A 185 12.04 4.48 -0.14
C PRO A 185 10.95 3.48 0.27
N PHE A 186 11.07 2.21 -0.14
CA PHE A 186 10.14 1.15 0.25
C PHE A 186 10.68 0.28 1.39
N PHE A 187 11.57 0.85 2.21
CA PHE A 187 12.09 0.20 3.40
C PHE A 187 10.97 -0.17 4.38
N ASN A 188 10.80 -1.48 4.65
CA ASN A 188 9.80 -2.02 5.55
C ASN A 188 10.31 -2.09 6.99
N VAL A 189 9.50 -1.63 7.93
CA VAL A 189 9.78 -1.74 9.38
C VAL A 189 9.19 -3.05 9.90
N ASN A 190 9.99 -4.11 10.01
CA ASN A 190 9.54 -5.45 10.41
C ASN A 190 10.08 -5.92 11.77
N THR A 191 11.14 -5.29 12.25
CA THR A 191 11.86 -5.65 13.48
C THR A 191 12.11 -4.41 14.34
N PRO A 192 12.42 -4.55 15.65
CA PRO A 192 12.85 -3.43 16.48
C PRO A 192 14.08 -2.68 15.91
N GLN A 193 14.98 -3.40 15.24
CA GLN A 193 16.14 -2.80 14.57
C GLN A 193 15.72 -1.92 13.39
N ASP A 194 14.72 -2.38 12.60
CA ASP A 194 14.17 -1.58 11.51
C ASP A 194 13.50 -0.31 12.05
N LEU A 195 12.79 -0.41 13.19
CA LEU A 195 12.16 0.75 13.83
C LEU A 195 13.20 1.77 14.30
N ALA A 196 14.28 1.31 14.93
CA ALA A 196 15.39 2.19 15.32
C ALA A 196 16.05 2.86 14.10
N ARG A 197 16.23 2.11 13.00
CA ARG A 197 16.72 2.65 11.73
C ARG A 197 15.76 3.68 11.14
N ALA A 198 14.45 3.40 11.15
CA ALA A 198 13.42 4.33 10.67
C ALA A 198 13.43 5.64 11.48
N GLN A 199 13.58 5.57 12.81
CA GLN A 199 13.72 6.73 13.67
C GLN A 199 14.93 7.58 13.27
N TYR A 200 16.10 6.95 13.09
CA TYR A 200 17.31 7.63 12.64
C TYR A 200 17.14 8.30 11.27
N LEU A 201 16.51 7.61 10.30
CA LEU A 201 16.27 8.16 8.97
C LEU A 201 15.33 9.37 9.02
N LEU A 202 14.31 9.34 9.89
CA LEU A 202 13.37 10.45 10.06
C LEU A 202 14.04 11.69 10.65
N GLU A 203 14.97 11.51 11.59
CA GLU A 203 15.74 12.60 12.24
C GLU A 203 16.84 13.17 11.32
N SER A 204 17.33 12.34 10.38
CA SER A 204 18.42 12.71 9.46
C SER A 204 17.92 13.28 8.14
N ALA A 205 16.61 13.23 7.88
CA ALA A 205 16.02 13.81 6.67
C ALA A 205 16.06 15.33 6.77
N PRO A 206 16.57 16.05 5.74
CA PRO A 206 16.68 17.50 5.72
C PRO A 206 15.33 18.21 5.71
#